data_b930e480ee01ed7cc020d1d614216609
#
_entry.id   b930e480ee01ed7cc020d1d614216609
#
_cell.length_a   1.000
_cell.length_b   1.000
_cell.length_c   1.000
_cell.angle_alpha   90.00
_cell.angle_beta   90.00
_cell.angle_gamma   90.00
#
_symmetry.space_group_name_H-M   'P 1'
#
loop_
_entity.id
_entity.type
_entity.pdbx_description
1 polymer ?
#
loop_
_entity_poly.entity_id
_entity_poly.type
_entity_poly.pdbx_seq_one_letter_code
_entity_poly.pdbx_strand_id
1 'polypeptide(L)'
;MEQDASELKVSKIRRGTVVDHITAGMAPAVLRILGIHAGFSSVAVVAMNVKSDKLGYKDIVKLEQVMLTEDMLQMIATIAPQATMNVIDDFQIVEKYEVSLPEVLRSILKCPNRHCISNSSEGVASHFALEHTAPIAEYRCHYCEELVQADRAELIL
;
A
#
# COMPACT_ATOMS: atom_id res chain seq x y z
N MET A 1 33.45 2.33 -22.59
CA MET A 1 32.62 2.49 -21.39
C MET A 1 31.32 1.71 -21.60
N GLU A 2 31.28 0.51 -21.13
CA GLU A 2 30.02 -0.23 -21.08
C GLU A 2 29.13 0.43 -20.02
N GLN A 3 28.11 1.13 -20.49
CA GLN A 3 27.05 1.55 -19.62
C GLN A 3 26.32 0.29 -19.15
N ASP A 4 26.42 0.05 -17.87
CA ASP A 4 25.69 -1.02 -17.21
C ASP A 4 24.19 -0.86 -17.52
N ALA A 5 23.69 -1.71 -18.42
CA ALA A 5 22.31 -1.68 -18.89
C ALA A 5 21.29 -2.13 -17.81
N SER A 6 21.77 -2.33 -16.57
CA SER A 6 20.93 -2.78 -15.44
C SER A 6 20.36 -1.62 -14.61
N GLU A 7 20.78 -0.39 -14.82
CA GLU A 7 20.15 0.77 -14.19
C GLU A 7 18.87 1.15 -14.93
N LEU A 8 17.76 0.75 -14.41
CA LEU A 8 16.48 1.39 -14.68
C LEU A 8 16.62 2.88 -14.33
N LYS A 9 16.87 3.71 -15.36
CA LYS A 9 16.81 5.16 -15.22
C LYS A 9 15.37 5.59 -15.00
N VAL A 10 14.88 5.33 -13.82
CA VAL A 10 13.59 5.88 -13.39
C VAL A 10 13.82 7.37 -13.17
N SER A 11 13.16 8.21 -13.95
CA SER A 11 13.27 9.66 -13.87
C SER A 11 13.10 10.12 -12.42
N LYS A 12 14.03 10.98 -11.95
CA LYS A 12 13.86 11.64 -10.66
C LYS A 12 12.65 12.56 -10.72
N ILE A 13 11.80 12.50 -9.73
CA ILE A 13 10.69 13.43 -9.58
C ILE A 13 11.13 14.67 -8.81
N ARG A 14 10.61 15.83 -9.20
CA ARG A 14 10.95 17.09 -8.55
C ARG A 14 10.27 17.21 -7.19
N ARG A 15 8.97 16.94 -7.15
CA ARG A 15 8.14 17.03 -5.95
C ARG A 15 7.08 15.94 -5.99
N GLY A 16 6.98 15.20 -4.92
CA GLY A 16 5.99 14.14 -4.83
C GLY A 16 6.35 13.09 -3.79
N THR A 17 5.86 11.89 -4.00
CA THR A 17 6.04 10.77 -3.08
C THR A 17 6.56 9.54 -3.80
N VAL A 18 7.51 8.86 -3.19
CA VAL A 18 7.97 7.53 -3.60
C VAL A 18 7.54 6.52 -2.55
N VAL A 19 6.79 5.51 -2.97
CA VAL A 19 6.48 4.34 -2.15
C VAL A 19 7.40 3.22 -2.61
N ASP A 20 8.34 2.84 -1.76
CA ASP A 20 9.32 1.81 -2.03
C ASP A 20 9.07 0.57 -1.15
N HIS A 21 9.76 -0.53 -1.43
CA HIS A 21 9.63 -1.80 -0.70
C HIS A 21 8.19 -2.30 -0.61
N ILE A 22 7.40 -2.05 -1.63
CA ILE A 22 6.06 -2.61 -1.77
C ILE A 22 6.20 -4.11 -2.04
N THR A 23 5.39 -4.91 -1.38
CA THR A 23 5.30 -6.35 -1.66
C THR A 23 5.11 -6.58 -3.15
N ALA A 24 5.95 -7.43 -3.75
CA ALA A 24 5.91 -7.69 -5.20
C ALA A 24 4.51 -8.12 -5.66
N GLY A 25 3.99 -7.47 -6.69
CA GLY A 25 2.64 -7.67 -7.22
C GLY A 25 1.57 -6.74 -6.62
N MET A 26 1.91 -5.94 -5.60
CA MET A 26 0.93 -5.07 -4.92
C MET A 26 0.88 -3.64 -5.45
N ALA A 27 1.74 -3.27 -6.39
CA ALA A 27 1.71 -1.91 -6.96
C ALA A 27 0.34 -1.51 -7.52
N PRO A 28 -0.42 -2.36 -8.23
CA PRO A 28 -1.75 -2.01 -8.69
C PRO A 28 -2.72 -1.65 -7.55
N ALA A 29 -2.66 -2.38 -6.44
CA ALA A 29 -3.48 -2.09 -5.26
C ALA A 29 -3.06 -0.77 -4.61
N VAL A 30 -1.76 -0.48 -4.53
CA VAL A 30 -1.25 0.80 -4.04
C VAL A 30 -1.73 1.97 -4.91
N LEU A 31 -1.70 1.82 -6.24
CA LEU A 31 -2.22 2.83 -7.16
C LEU A 31 -3.71 3.12 -6.92
N ARG A 32 -4.50 2.09 -6.68
CA ARG A 32 -5.93 2.25 -6.36
C ARG A 32 -6.13 3.00 -5.04
N ILE A 33 -5.38 2.66 -4.01
CA ILE A 33 -5.40 3.37 -2.71
C ILE A 33 -5.09 4.86 -2.90
N LEU A 34 -4.11 5.16 -3.74
CA LEU A 34 -3.66 6.53 -4.02
C LEU A 34 -4.58 7.29 -4.98
N GLY A 35 -5.66 6.66 -5.47
CA GLY A 35 -6.61 7.28 -6.39
C GLY A 35 -6.08 7.47 -7.80
N ILE A 36 -5.06 6.71 -8.19
CA ILE A 36 -4.49 6.78 -9.53
C ILE A 36 -5.34 5.92 -10.49
N HIS A 37 -5.90 6.56 -11.45
CA HIS A 37 -6.77 5.95 -12.46
C HIS A 37 -6.58 6.61 -13.83
N ALA A 38 -7.34 6.20 -14.82
CA ALA A 38 -7.19 6.64 -16.21
C ALA A 38 -7.24 8.17 -16.44
N GLY A 39 -7.80 8.94 -15.49
CA GLY A 39 -7.83 10.41 -15.55
C GLY A 39 -6.66 11.11 -14.87
N PHE A 40 -5.70 10.36 -14.35
CA PHE A 40 -4.54 10.94 -13.66
C PHE A 40 -3.64 11.69 -14.64
N SER A 41 -3.35 12.97 -14.35
CA SER A 41 -2.67 13.88 -15.27
C SER A 41 -1.23 14.22 -14.90
N SER A 42 -0.78 13.84 -13.70
CA SER A 42 0.61 14.04 -13.25
C SER A 42 1.47 12.82 -13.57
N VAL A 43 2.78 12.95 -13.39
CA VAL A 43 3.70 11.84 -13.65
C VAL A 43 3.53 10.74 -12.61
N ALA A 44 3.34 9.52 -13.09
CA ALA A 44 3.34 8.32 -12.29
C ALA A 44 4.30 7.29 -12.90
N VAL A 45 5.22 6.78 -12.11
CA VAL A 45 6.15 5.74 -12.51
C VAL A 45 5.96 4.52 -11.63
N VAL A 46 5.81 3.37 -12.25
CA VAL A 46 5.60 2.09 -11.55
C VAL A 46 6.64 1.09 -12.03
N ALA A 47 7.36 0.49 -11.12
CA ALA A 47 8.24 -0.63 -11.40
C ALA A 47 7.78 -1.83 -10.57
N MET A 48 7.57 -2.96 -11.22
CA MET A 48 7.12 -4.18 -10.56
C MET A 48 8.16 -5.30 -10.68
N ASN A 49 8.24 -6.13 -9.66
CA ASN A 49 9.12 -7.30 -9.62
C ASN A 49 10.60 -6.95 -9.85
N VAL A 50 11.06 -5.83 -9.33
CA VAL A 50 12.46 -5.47 -9.36
C VAL A 50 13.21 -6.14 -8.21
N LYS A 51 14.48 -6.46 -8.41
CA LYS A 51 15.29 -7.09 -7.37
C LYS A 51 15.44 -6.19 -6.15
N SER A 52 15.35 -6.80 -4.98
CA SER A 52 15.49 -6.14 -3.69
C SER A 52 16.32 -6.99 -2.74
N ASP A 53 17.33 -6.41 -2.14
CA ASP A 53 18.14 -7.10 -1.14
C ASP A 53 17.33 -7.41 0.12
N LYS A 54 16.39 -6.54 0.47
CA LYS A 54 15.53 -6.68 1.65
C LYS A 54 14.40 -7.71 1.47
N LEU A 55 13.77 -7.75 0.29
CA LEU A 55 12.54 -8.52 0.04
C LEU A 55 12.69 -9.63 -1.00
N GLY A 56 13.87 -9.77 -1.64
CA GLY A 56 14.04 -10.58 -2.83
C GLY A 56 13.53 -9.86 -4.09
N TYR A 57 12.25 -9.57 -4.14
CA TYR A 57 11.60 -8.74 -5.16
C TYR A 57 10.69 -7.72 -4.51
N LYS A 58 10.54 -6.58 -5.15
CA LYS A 58 9.67 -5.49 -4.69
C LYS A 58 9.01 -4.75 -5.83
N ASP A 59 7.99 -4.00 -5.52
CA ASP A 59 7.42 -2.99 -6.40
C ASP A 59 7.79 -1.59 -5.88
N ILE A 60 7.81 -0.61 -6.77
CA ILE A 60 8.06 0.80 -6.47
C ILE A 60 7.02 1.65 -7.21
N VAL A 61 6.48 2.64 -6.54
CA VAL A 61 5.56 3.64 -7.12
C VAL A 61 6.11 5.03 -6.85
N LYS A 62 6.28 5.84 -7.89
CA LYS A 62 6.69 7.25 -7.81
C LYS A 62 5.60 8.12 -8.40
N LEU A 63 5.15 9.11 -7.63
CA LEU A 63 4.05 9.98 -8.02
C LEU A 63 4.42 11.44 -7.83
N GLU A 64 4.23 12.25 -8.85
CA GLU A 64 4.30 13.70 -8.72
C GLU A 64 3.00 14.27 -8.16
N GLN A 65 3.13 15.28 -7.28
CA GLN A 65 2.02 16.08 -6.77
C GLN A 65 0.94 15.29 -6.00
N VAL A 66 1.28 14.14 -5.46
CA VAL A 66 0.37 13.35 -4.62
C VAL A 66 0.80 13.50 -3.16
N MET A 67 -0.14 13.88 -2.31
CA MET A 67 0.02 13.89 -0.86
C MET A 67 -0.67 12.67 -0.26
N LEU A 68 0.01 12.01 0.66
CA LEU A 68 -0.53 10.84 1.36
C LEU A 68 -1.34 11.27 2.57
N THR A 69 -2.53 10.70 2.71
CA THR A 69 -3.34 10.81 3.92
C THR A 69 -3.03 9.66 4.87
N GLU A 70 -3.40 9.80 6.13
CA GLU A 70 -3.20 8.74 7.12
C GLU A 70 -3.97 7.46 6.75
N ASP A 71 -5.19 7.58 6.23
CA ASP A 71 -5.97 6.44 5.75
C ASP A 71 -5.26 5.69 4.62
N MET A 72 -4.67 6.41 3.68
CA MET A 72 -3.86 5.79 2.61
C MET A 72 -2.66 5.04 3.18
N LEU A 73 -1.98 5.61 4.17
CA LEU A 73 -0.85 4.96 4.83
C LEU A 73 -1.26 3.67 5.54
N GLN A 74 -2.39 3.67 6.22
CA GLN A 74 -2.93 2.47 6.88
C GLN A 74 -3.29 1.38 5.87
N MET A 75 -3.93 1.74 4.76
CA MET A 75 -4.25 0.81 3.68
C MET A 75 -2.98 0.22 3.06
N ILE A 76 -1.98 1.05 2.78
CA ILE A 76 -0.70 0.59 2.23
C ILE A 76 0.00 -0.34 3.23
N ALA A 77 0.05 0.02 4.50
CA ALA A 77 0.65 -0.81 5.54
C ALA A 77 0.00 -2.20 5.62
N THR A 78 -1.30 -2.28 5.41
CA THR A 78 -2.04 -3.53 5.46
C THR A 78 -1.62 -4.49 4.35
N ILE A 79 -1.42 -4.00 3.13
CA ILE A 79 -1.07 -4.83 1.96
C ILE A 79 0.44 -4.92 1.69
N ALA A 80 1.21 -3.96 2.22
CA ALA A 80 2.66 -3.87 2.03
C ALA A 80 3.33 -3.40 3.32
N PRO A 81 3.42 -4.26 4.35
CA PRO A 81 3.87 -3.87 5.68
C PRO A 81 5.36 -3.49 5.74
N GLN A 82 6.13 -3.80 4.70
CA GLN A 82 7.54 -3.44 4.58
C GLN A 82 7.75 -2.13 3.80
N ALA A 83 6.68 -1.49 3.35
CA ALA A 83 6.77 -0.30 2.51
C ALA A 83 7.44 0.87 3.24
N THR A 84 8.21 1.63 2.50
CA THR A 84 8.82 2.88 2.95
C THR A 84 8.31 4.04 2.11
N MET A 85 8.11 5.17 2.75
CA MET A 85 7.64 6.39 2.11
C MET A 85 8.77 7.40 2.08
N ASN A 86 9.01 7.98 0.90
CA ASN A 86 9.96 9.07 0.74
C ASN A 86 9.21 10.26 0.17
N VAL A 87 9.25 11.37 0.88
CA VAL A 87 8.76 12.65 0.38
C VAL A 87 9.89 13.33 -0.36
N ILE A 88 9.62 13.72 -1.59
CA ILE A 88 10.58 14.36 -2.49
C ILE A 88 10.22 15.83 -2.63
N ASP A 89 11.19 16.71 -2.42
CA ASP A 89 11.12 18.12 -2.77
C ASP A 89 12.45 18.56 -3.38
N ASP A 90 12.37 19.31 -4.47
CA ASP A 90 13.51 19.77 -5.25
C ASP A 90 14.52 18.64 -5.58
N PHE A 91 13.98 17.51 -6.07
CA PHE A 91 14.72 16.29 -6.45
C PHE A 91 15.44 15.58 -5.29
N GLN A 92 15.18 15.96 -4.05
CA GLN A 92 15.82 15.38 -2.86
C GLN A 92 14.78 14.76 -1.92
N ILE A 93 15.20 13.72 -1.23
CA ILE A 93 14.40 13.13 -0.15
C ILE A 93 14.48 14.08 1.05
N VAL A 94 13.36 14.70 1.39
CA VAL A 94 13.26 15.61 2.54
C VAL A 94 12.69 14.92 3.78
N GLU A 95 11.97 13.83 3.59
CA GLU A 95 11.36 13.06 4.66
C GLU A 95 11.30 11.58 4.27
N LYS A 96 11.62 10.70 5.20
CA LYS A 96 11.55 9.25 5.01
C LYS A 96 10.92 8.61 6.23
N TYR A 97 9.92 7.77 6.02
CA TYR A 97 9.29 7.02 7.11
C TYR A 97 8.81 5.65 6.64
N GLU A 98 8.68 4.75 7.60
CA GLU A 98 8.16 3.42 7.38
C GLU A 98 6.69 3.37 7.79
N VAL A 99 5.91 2.56 7.08
CA VAL A 99 4.54 2.27 7.51
C VAL A 99 4.56 1.27 8.66
N SER A 100 3.56 1.32 9.49
CA SER A 100 3.33 0.33 10.55
C SER A 100 1.96 -0.29 10.42
N LEU A 101 1.86 -1.57 10.77
CA LEU A 101 0.57 -2.27 10.79
C LEU A 101 -0.36 -1.61 11.82
N PRO A 102 -1.52 -1.10 11.41
CA PRO A 102 -2.48 -0.54 12.36
C PRO A 102 -3.07 -1.64 13.23
N GLU A 103 -3.28 -1.35 14.50
CA GLU A 103 -3.92 -2.28 15.43
C GLU A 103 -5.40 -2.48 15.13
N VAL A 104 -6.05 -1.46 14.59
CA VAL A 104 -7.47 -1.47 14.25
C VAL A 104 -7.65 -0.88 12.86
N LEU A 105 -8.47 -1.55 12.05
CA LEU A 105 -8.88 -1.11 10.72
C LEU A 105 -10.40 -0.89 10.71
N ARG A 106 -10.83 0.33 10.40
CA ARG A 106 -12.24 0.69 10.27
C ARG A 106 -12.53 1.13 8.85
N SER A 107 -13.53 0.52 8.22
CA SER A 107 -13.94 0.82 6.84
C SER A 107 -12.81 0.66 5.81
N ILE A 108 -11.85 -0.23 6.07
CA ILE A 108 -10.69 -0.48 5.21
C ILE A 108 -10.76 -1.87 4.57
N LEU A 109 -11.02 -2.91 5.38
CA LEU A 109 -11.15 -4.27 4.89
C LEU A 109 -12.62 -4.66 4.77
N LYS A 110 -12.94 -5.36 3.68
CA LYS A 110 -14.24 -6.02 3.51
C LYS A 110 -14.19 -7.39 4.18
N CYS A 111 -15.20 -7.69 5.00
CA CYS A 111 -15.30 -9.01 5.59
C CYS A 111 -15.61 -10.07 4.52
N PRO A 112 -14.86 -11.18 4.48
CA PRO A 112 -15.11 -12.25 3.52
C PRO A 112 -16.38 -13.05 3.84
N ASN A 113 -16.90 -12.97 5.06
CA ASN A 113 -18.15 -13.59 5.44
C ASN A 113 -19.34 -12.78 4.88
N ARG A 114 -20.01 -13.33 3.89
CA ARG A 114 -21.16 -12.70 3.23
C ARG A 114 -22.32 -12.39 4.19
N HIS A 115 -22.42 -13.12 5.28
CA HIS A 115 -23.47 -12.96 6.28
C HIS A 115 -23.06 -12.04 7.43
N CYS A 116 -21.86 -11.48 7.40
CA CYS A 116 -21.44 -10.50 8.40
C CYS A 116 -22.28 -9.23 8.28
N ILE A 117 -22.64 -8.65 9.43
CA ILE A 117 -23.43 -7.41 9.48
C ILE A 117 -22.74 -6.25 8.75
N SER A 118 -21.41 -6.24 8.68
CA SER A 118 -20.66 -5.22 7.94
C SER A 118 -20.86 -5.29 6.42
N ASN A 119 -21.39 -6.41 5.91
CA ASN A 119 -21.74 -6.60 4.50
C ASN A 119 -23.25 -6.42 4.25
N SER A 120 -24.02 -6.08 5.28
CA SER A 120 -25.46 -5.86 5.16
C SER A 120 -25.75 -4.46 4.61
N SER A 121 -27.01 -4.24 4.22
CA SER A 121 -27.51 -2.93 3.77
C SER A 121 -27.70 -1.92 4.90
N GLU A 122 -27.44 -2.29 6.14
CA GLU A 122 -27.66 -1.44 7.33
C GLU A 122 -26.56 -0.38 7.54
N GLY A 123 -25.53 -0.34 6.69
CA GLY A 123 -24.51 0.68 6.74
C GLY A 123 -23.53 0.56 7.91
N VAL A 124 -23.37 -0.65 8.47
CA VAL A 124 -22.39 -0.89 9.54
C VAL A 124 -20.97 -0.91 8.97
N ALA A 125 -20.13 -0.04 9.46
CA ALA A 125 -18.73 0.03 9.05
C ALA A 125 -17.96 -1.24 9.46
N SER A 126 -17.13 -1.76 8.57
CA SER A 126 -16.26 -2.89 8.92
C SER A 126 -15.28 -2.50 10.02
N HIS A 127 -14.97 -3.45 10.89
CA HIS A 127 -14.10 -3.25 12.02
C HIS A 127 -13.27 -4.49 12.24
N PHE A 128 -11.96 -4.37 12.09
CA PHE A 128 -11.00 -5.46 12.25
C PHE A 128 -9.93 -5.08 13.27
N ALA A 129 -9.52 -6.05 14.05
CA ALA A 129 -8.41 -5.91 15.00
C ALA A 129 -7.24 -6.81 14.58
N LEU A 130 -6.02 -6.29 14.69
CA LEU A 130 -4.81 -7.05 14.42
C LEU A 130 -4.68 -8.20 15.41
N GLU A 131 -4.58 -9.43 14.91
CA GLU A 131 -4.44 -10.64 15.69
C GLU A 131 -3.00 -11.16 15.68
N HIS A 132 -2.42 -11.26 14.47
CA HIS A 132 -1.06 -11.73 14.24
C HIS A 132 -0.33 -10.81 13.27
N THR A 133 0.97 -10.60 13.52
CA THR A 133 1.82 -9.73 12.69
C THR A 133 2.69 -10.49 11.71
N ALA A 134 3.00 -11.77 12.01
CA ALA A 134 3.93 -12.57 11.22
C ALA A 134 3.50 -14.04 11.18
N PRO A 135 3.85 -14.80 10.12
CA PRO A 135 4.60 -14.37 8.93
C PRO A 135 3.79 -13.46 7.99
N ILE A 136 2.47 -13.51 8.06
CA ILE A 136 1.54 -12.66 7.33
C ILE A 136 0.63 -12.01 8.36
N ALA A 137 0.36 -10.73 8.22
CA ALA A 137 -0.57 -10.03 9.12
C ALA A 137 -1.99 -10.60 8.98
N GLU A 138 -2.62 -10.89 10.10
CA GLU A 138 -3.98 -11.39 10.17
C GLU A 138 -4.84 -10.49 11.04
N TYR A 139 -6.02 -10.17 10.54
CA TYR A 139 -7.00 -9.33 11.20
C TYR A 139 -8.29 -10.12 11.48
N ARG A 140 -8.83 -9.91 12.68
CA ARG A 140 -10.10 -10.54 13.09
C ARG A 140 -11.24 -9.55 12.98
N CYS A 141 -12.32 -9.97 12.33
CA CYS A 141 -13.57 -9.19 12.28
C CYS A 141 -14.17 -9.06 13.68
N HIS A 142 -14.48 -7.83 14.07
CA HIS A 142 -15.09 -7.54 15.36
C HIS A 142 -16.49 -8.16 15.52
N TYR A 143 -17.24 -8.30 14.41
CA TYR A 143 -18.64 -8.74 14.46
C TYR A 143 -18.80 -10.25 14.34
N CYS A 144 -18.18 -10.87 13.35
CA CYS A 144 -18.35 -12.30 13.06
C CYS A 144 -17.14 -13.16 13.43
N GLU A 145 -16.05 -12.52 13.88
CA GLU A 145 -14.80 -13.16 14.31
C GLU A 145 -14.03 -13.89 13.18
N GLU A 146 -14.40 -13.68 11.92
CA GLU A 146 -13.66 -14.22 10.78
C GLU A 146 -12.25 -13.67 10.75
N LEU A 147 -11.28 -14.55 10.50
CA LEU A 147 -9.86 -14.20 10.37
C LEU A 147 -9.53 -13.95 8.91
N VAL A 148 -8.85 -12.83 8.63
CA VAL A 148 -8.47 -12.41 7.28
C VAL A 148 -6.97 -12.17 7.21
N GLN A 149 -6.31 -12.83 6.26
CA GLN A 149 -4.93 -12.53 5.93
C GLN A 149 -4.85 -11.24 5.11
N ALA A 150 -4.03 -10.30 5.54
CA ALA A 150 -3.94 -8.98 4.95
C ALA A 150 -3.58 -9.00 3.46
N ASP A 151 -2.70 -9.93 3.04
CA ASP A 151 -2.26 -10.08 1.65
C ASP A 151 -3.35 -10.61 0.70
N ARG A 152 -4.44 -11.14 1.24
CA ARG A 152 -5.59 -11.68 0.48
C ARG A 152 -6.87 -10.91 0.74
N ALA A 153 -6.82 -9.91 1.58
CA ALA A 153 -7.98 -9.13 1.95
C ALA A 153 -8.45 -8.23 0.81
N GLU A 154 -9.76 -8.08 0.68
CA GLU A 154 -10.36 -7.10 -0.21
C GLU A 154 -10.45 -5.75 0.51
N LEU A 155 -9.89 -4.71 -0.09
CA LEU A 155 -9.98 -3.35 0.42
C LEU A 155 -11.29 -2.68 0.01
N ILE A 156 -11.83 -1.88 0.90
CA ILE A 156 -12.95 -0.98 0.61
C ILE A 156 -12.37 0.30 0.03
N LEU A 157 -12.55 0.50 -1.29
CA LEU A 157 -12.01 1.65 -2.03
C LEU A 157 -13.13 2.42 -2.72
#